data_ca35a4dc9c16434ddbb04fb58392fbcc
#
_entry.id   ca35a4dc9c16434ddbb04fb58392fbcc
#
_cell.length_a   1.000
_cell.length_b   1.000
_cell.length_c   1.000
_cell.angle_alpha   90.00
_cell.angle_beta   90.00
_cell.angle_gamma   90.00
#
_symmetry.space_group_name_H-M   'P 1'
#
loop_
_entity.id
_entity.type
_entity.pdbx_description
1 polymer ?
#
loop_
_entity_poly.entity_id
_entity_poly.type
_entity_poly.pdbx_seq_one_letter_code
_entity_poly.pdbx_strand_id
1 'polypeptide(L)'
;MPIVPSRRSLIAGMACAGLAPAARGAVPTGFGPLGRPSWSSDSLQAAAVAKGLLYGCEVPFHRFDSTPAYRQAVARECGILVCGTEMKMEEVLPAPGKTDFARGDAILRFARANGQAMRGHTLVWHAALPPWVGPLLGRASAAQGEDFMRRWIETVAGRYRGQIVAWDVVNEIFGNEADPDRGGGLRDSPWLASIGPAYVDLAFRILHETDPAAAGTWNEDAVEQGAPWMEAKRTKVLRRLEAMRSRGVPIRRFGLQSHLTSTIPIDQGQLRRFLREIGQMGLGIAITELDIDDRAFPSDVPTRDRMVADYARRYLDVVLDEPALLDVVTWDIYDPDTWLNDHPYRKRPDGLPQRALPLDSQFRRKPLWYATKAAFAEAPDHSATRDRLRRA
;
A
#
# COMPACT_ATOMS: atom_id res chain seq x y z
N MET A 1 -51.90 -47.32 -3.05
CA MET A 1 -50.74 -46.68 -3.65
C MET A 1 -50.86 -45.18 -3.34
N PRO A 2 -50.03 -44.60 -2.47
CA PRO A 2 -50.05 -43.16 -2.23
C PRO A 2 -49.06 -42.49 -3.21
N ILE A 3 -49.49 -41.37 -3.77
CA ILE A 3 -48.81 -40.51 -4.72
C ILE A 3 -47.75 -39.71 -3.95
N VAL A 4 -46.50 -39.83 -4.37
CA VAL A 4 -45.38 -39.03 -3.84
C VAL A 4 -45.39 -37.64 -4.51
N PRO A 5 -45.42 -36.52 -3.79
CA PRO A 5 -45.28 -35.21 -4.42
C PRO A 5 -43.82 -34.93 -4.77
N SER A 6 -43.57 -34.48 -6.01
CA SER A 6 -42.30 -34.09 -6.53
C SER A 6 -41.74 -32.84 -5.75
N ARG A 7 -40.50 -32.95 -5.34
CA ARG A 7 -39.70 -31.80 -4.82
C ARG A 7 -39.44 -30.81 -5.97
N ARG A 8 -40.30 -29.82 -6.14
CA ARG A 8 -39.93 -28.61 -6.86
C ARG A 8 -39.15 -27.72 -5.88
N SER A 9 -37.88 -27.57 -6.21
CA SER A 9 -36.91 -26.71 -5.51
C SER A 9 -37.46 -25.32 -5.38
N LEU A 10 -37.67 -24.87 -4.15
CA LEU A 10 -37.65 -23.44 -3.80
C LEU A 10 -36.22 -22.96 -3.90
N ILE A 11 -35.85 -22.40 -5.05
CA ILE A 11 -34.72 -21.48 -5.13
C ILE A 11 -35.23 -20.17 -4.53
N ALA A 12 -35.11 -20.05 -3.19
CA ALA A 12 -35.21 -18.77 -2.54
C ALA A 12 -34.04 -17.93 -3.03
N GLY A 13 -34.34 -16.89 -3.81
CA GLY A 13 -33.38 -15.90 -4.18
C GLY A 13 -32.78 -15.29 -2.92
N MET A 14 -31.57 -15.71 -2.55
CA MET A 14 -30.75 -14.95 -1.63
C MET A 14 -30.39 -13.65 -2.35
N ALA A 15 -31.20 -12.62 -2.13
CA ALA A 15 -30.79 -11.26 -2.43
C ALA A 15 -29.40 -11.05 -1.82
N CYS A 16 -28.45 -10.57 -2.62
CA CYS A 16 -27.16 -10.09 -2.14
C CYS A 16 -27.43 -8.89 -1.19
N ALA A 17 -27.81 -9.18 0.05
CA ALA A 17 -27.93 -8.20 1.11
C ALA A 17 -26.50 -7.81 1.54
N GLY A 18 -25.90 -6.92 0.76
CA GLY A 18 -24.50 -6.65 0.99
C GLY A 18 -24.20 -5.20 1.18
N LEU A 19 -24.38 -4.35 0.29
CA LEU A 19 -24.06 -2.92 0.40
C LEU A 19 -25.27 -2.15 -0.08
N ALA A 20 -25.74 -1.20 0.73
CA ALA A 20 -26.73 -0.26 0.25
C ALA A 20 -26.15 0.50 -0.97
N PRO A 21 -26.95 0.86 -1.98
CA PRO A 21 -26.47 1.68 -3.07
C PRO A 21 -25.86 2.95 -2.47
N ALA A 22 -24.60 3.24 -2.83
CA ALA A 22 -23.97 4.49 -2.45
C ALA A 22 -24.88 5.62 -2.97
N ALA A 23 -25.47 6.36 -2.06
CA ALA A 23 -26.21 7.54 -2.41
C ALA A 23 -25.24 8.45 -3.18
N ARG A 24 -25.57 8.84 -4.41
CA ARG A 24 -24.88 9.93 -5.14
C ARG A 24 -25.12 11.22 -4.36
N GLY A 25 -24.53 11.33 -3.19
CA GLY A 25 -24.63 12.43 -2.25
C GLY A 25 -23.35 13.25 -2.26
N ALA A 26 -23.46 14.53 -1.99
CA ALA A 26 -22.38 15.49 -1.88
C ALA A 26 -21.19 14.89 -1.10
N VAL A 27 -19.97 15.15 -1.61
CA VAL A 27 -18.70 14.82 -0.92
C VAL A 27 -18.84 15.22 0.55
N PRO A 28 -18.62 14.30 1.51
CA PRO A 28 -18.70 14.67 2.91
C PRO A 28 -17.71 15.81 3.19
N THR A 29 -18.22 17.00 3.49
CA THR A 29 -17.42 18.19 3.86
C THR A 29 -16.81 18.05 5.26
N GLY A 30 -16.92 16.88 5.88
CA GLY A 30 -16.64 16.63 7.30
C GLY A 30 -15.17 16.47 7.70
N PHE A 31 -14.23 16.50 6.75
CA PHE A 31 -12.80 16.30 7.09
C PHE A 31 -12.02 17.59 7.38
N GLY A 32 -12.68 18.73 7.36
CA GLY A 32 -12.07 20.03 7.60
C GLY A 32 -11.17 20.53 6.44
N PRO A 33 -10.68 21.77 6.51
CA PRO A 33 -9.77 22.33 5.54
C PRO A 33 -8.38 21.68 5.65
N LEU A 34 -7.57 21.76 4.58
CA LEU A 34 -6.17 21.41 4.64
C LEU A 34 -5.42 22.44 5.51
N GLY A 35 -4.80 21.97 6.60
CA GLY A 35 -4.01 22.78 7.50
C GLY A 35 -2.68 23.25 6.89
N ARG A 36 -1.94 24.04 7.64
CA ARG A 36 -0.54 24.34 7.30
C ARG A 36 0.33 23.12 7.60
N PRO A 37 1.38 22.88 6.79
CA PRO A 37 2.35 21.86 7.09
C PRO A 37 2.92 21.99 8.50
N SER A 38 2.90 20.87 9.24
CA SER A 38 3.38 20.81 10.64
C SER A 38 4.81 20.26 10.77
N TRP A 39 5.37 19.70 9.67
CA TRP A 39 6.70 19.10 9.73
C TRP A 39 7.80 20.12 10.05
N SER A 40 8.80 19.66 10.78
CA SER A 40 9.97 20.45 11.14
C SER A 40 10.86 20.73 9.92
N SER A 41 11.55 21.88 9.91
CA SER A 41 12.60 22.16 8.93
C SER A 41 13.77 21.15 8.99
N ASP A 42 13.95 20.49 10.12
CA ASP A 42 14.91 19.39 10.33
C ASP A 42 14.17 18.04 10.41
N SER A 43 13.41 17.68 9.37
CA SER A 43 12.66 16.43 9.27
C SER A 43 13.02 15.67 7.99
N LEU A 44 12.61 14.40 7.91
CA LEU A 44 12.71 13.63 6.68
C LEU A 44 11.84 14.21 5.57
N GLN A 45 10.64 14.71 5.91
CA GLN A 45 9.78 15.39 4.93
C GLN A 45 10.42 16.68 4.40
N ALA A 46 11.08 17.48 5.23
CA ALA A 46 11.75 18.69 4.75
C ALA A 46 12.88 18.35 3.76
N ALA A 47 13.64 17.29 4.01
CA ALA A 47 14.67 16.81 3.09
C ALA A 47 14.07 16.27 1.77
N ALA A 48 12.96 15.51 1.85
CA ALA A 48 12.28 14.97 0.68
C ALA A 48 11.66 16.07 -0.19
N VAL A 49 10.95 17.04 0.42
CA VAL A 49 10.26 18.09 -0.35
C VAL A 49 11.24 19.03 -1.03
N ALA A 50 12.44 19.24 -0.49
CA ALA A 50 13.52 19.98 -1.14
C ALA A 50 13.96 19.34 -2.48
N LYS A 51 13.61 18.09 -2.69
CA LYS A 51 13.88 17.32 -3.92
C LYS A 51 12.63 17.00 -4.73
N GLY A 52 11.50 17.64 -4.41
CA GLY A 52 10.23 17.38 -5.09
C GLY A 52 9.54 16.06 -4.71
N LEU A 53 10.01 15.37 -3.67
CA LEU A 53 9.47 14.11 -3.17
C LEU A 53 8.60 14.32 -1.92
N LEU A 54 7.85 13.28 -1.53
CA LEU A 54 7.22 13.19 -0.22
C LEU A 54 7.88 12.08 0.60
N TYR A 55 7.97 12.31 1.91
CA TYR A 55 8.30 11.29 2.89
C TYR A 55 7.12 11.10 3.84
N GLY A 56 6.86 9.85 4.25
CA GLY A 56 5.80 9.57 5.20
C GLY A 56 5.90 8.21 5.86
N CYS A 57 4.86 7.86 6.58
CA CYS A 57 4.77 6.56 7.22
C CYS A 57 3.35 5.99 7.21
N GLU A 58 3.28 4.67 7.39
CA GLU A 58 2.06 4.01 7.86
C GLU A 58 1.75 4.47 9.29
N VAL A 59 0.46 4.47 9.64
CA VAL A 59 -0.06 4.90 10.95
C VAL A 59 -1.00 3.83 11.48
N PRO A 60 -0.60 3.02 12.48
CA PRO A 60 -1.48 2.08 13.15
C PRO A 60 -2.40 2.81 14.14
N PHE A 61 -3.71 2.64 14.00
CA PHE A 61 -4.68 3.41 14.80
C PHE A 61 -4.50 3.22 16.31
N HIS A 62 -4.18 2.02 16.76
CA HIS A 62 -4.02 1.75 18.20
C HIS A 62 -2.94 2.64 18.84
N ARG A 63 -1.82 2.87 18.12
CA ARG A 63 -0.74 3.75 18.58
C ARG A 63 -1.10 5.22 18.39
N PHE A 64 -1.68 5.52 17.25
CA PHE A 64 -2.19 6.85 16.93
C PHE A 64 -3.15 7.38 17.99
N ASP A 65 -4.10 6.57 18.43
CA ASP A 65 -5.11 6.95 19.41
C ASP A 65 -4.51 7.09 20.82
N SER A 66 -3.71 6.12 21.25
CA SER A 66 -3.25 6.01 22.63
C SER A 66 -2.02 6.88 22.97
N THR A 67 -1.20 7.28 21.98
CA THR A 67 0.14 7.86 22.25
C THR A 67 0.31 9.25 21.65
N PRO A 68 0.14 10.34 22.44
CA PRO A 68 0.34 11.70 21.94
C PRO A 68 1.73 11.96 21.36
N ALA A 69 2.79 11.38 21.93
CA ALA A 69 4.17 11.51 21.44
C ALA A 69 4.34 10.90 20.03
N TYR A 70 3.62 9.80 19.73
CA TYR A 70 3.60 9.22 18.40
C TYR A 70 3.00 10.21 17.37
N ARG A 71 1.81 10.77 17.67
CA ARG A 71 1.19 11.78 16.79
C ARG A 71 2.11 12.98 16.55
N GLN A 72 2.83 13.43 17.57
CA GLN A 72 3.80 14.52 17.44
C GLN A 72 4.97 14.14 16.53
N ALA A 73 5.48 12.90 16.66
CA ALA A 73 6.56 12.42 15.79
C ALA A 73 6.10 12.33 14.32
N VAL A 74 4.92 11.76 14.06
CA VAL A 74 4.31 11.67 12.72
C VAL A 74 4.06 13.06 12.13
N ALA A 75 3.50 13.99 12.92
CA ALA A 75 3.29 15.37 12.47
C ALA A 75 4.60 16.09 12.13
N ARG A 76 5.65 15.85 12.90
CA ARG A 76 6.96 16.49 12.73
C ARG A 76 7.75 15.96 11.53
N GLU A 77 7.69 14.64 11.27
CA GLU A 77 8.57 13.98 10.31
C GLU A 77 7.94 13.74 8.95
N CYS A 78 6.59 13.66 8.83
CA CYS A 78 5.89 13.13 7.66
C CYS A 78 5.09 14.19 6.90
N GLY A 79 5.04 14.07 5.57
CA GLY A 79 4.20 14.86 4.66
C GLY A 79 3.12 14.04 3.95
N ILE A 80 3.18 12.71 4.04
CA ILE A 80 2.16 11.79 3.54
C ILE A 80 1.94 10.68 4.56
N LEU A 81 0.69 10.25 4.74
CA LEU A 81 0.32 9.16 5.64
C LEU A 81 -0.43 8.06 4.89
N VAL A 82 -0.38 6.85 5.45
CA VAL A 82 -1.22 5.71 5.03
C VAL A 82 -1.76 5.00 6.26
N CYS A 83 -3.01 4.54 6.21
CA CYS A 83 -3.58 3.69 7.26
C CYS A 83 -3.00 2.27 7.15
N GLY A 84 -2.66 1.65 8.28
CA GLY A 84 -2.19 0.27 8.32
C GLY A 84 -3.29 -0.73 8.00
N THR A 85 -4.42 -0.61 8.68
CA THR A 85 -5.58 -1.52 8.54
C THR A 85 -6.89 -0.80 8.30
N GLU A 86 -7.05 0.43 8.72
CA GLU A 86 -8.31 1.16 8.92
C GLU A 86 -9.07 1.49 7.63
N MET A 87 -8.44 1.29 6.47
CA MET A 87 -9.08 1.39 5.15
C MET A 87 -9.18 0.04 4.43
N LYS A 88 -8.73 -1.06 5.05
CA LYS A 88 -8.85 -2.42 4.53
C LYS A 88 -10.29 -2.93 4.69
N MET A 89 -10.66 -3.91 3.87
CA MET A 89 -12.05 -4.38 3.82
C MET A 89 -12.52 -4.98 5.15
N GLU A 90 -11.68 -5.71 5.85
CA GLU A 90 -12.05 -6.35 7.13
C GLU A 90 -12.44 -5.33 8.21
N GLU A 91 -11.79 -4.16 8.22
CA GLU A 91 -12.11 -3.09 9.17
C GLU A 91 -13.32 -2.27 8.72
N VAL A 92 -13.40 -1.96 7.43
CA VAL A 92 -14.47 -1.12 6.88
C VAL A 92 -15.80 -1.88 6.77
N LEU A 93 -15.78 -3.18 6.50
CA LEU A 93 -16.97 -4.04 6.34
C LEU A 93 -17.03 -5.15 7.40
N PRO A 94 -17.16 -4.84 8.70
CA PRO A 94 -17.09 -5.83 9.76
C PRO A 94 -18.21 -6.89 9.68
N ALA A 95 -19.32 -6.57 9.03
CA ALA A 95 -20.41 -7.51 8.76
C ALA A 95 -21.17 -7.09 7.47
N PRO A 96 -21.95 -8.01 6.85
CA PRO A 96 -22.82 -7.68 5.72
C PRO A 96 -23.71 -6.48 6.00
N GLY A 97 -23.68 -5.47 5.12
CA GLY A 97 -24.50 -4.26 5.24
C GLY A 97 -24.05 -3.26 6.32
N LYS A 98 -22.93 -3.51 6.99
CA LYS A 98 -22.35 -2.57 7.99
C LYS A 98 -21.04 -2.01 7.47
N THR A 99 -20.86 -0.71 7.67
CA THR A 99 -19.60 -0.02 7.39
C THR A 99 -19.10 0.72 8.62
N ASP A 100 -17.79 0.67 8.86
CA ASP A 100 -17.13 1.47 9.89
C ASP A 100 -15.94 2.22 9.29
N PHE A 101 -16.00 3.54 9.35
CA PHE A 101 -14.96 4.43 8.84
C PHE A 101 -14.31 5.25 9.96
N ALA A 102 -14.73 5.05 11.22
CA ALA A 102 -14.38 5.95 12.31
C ALA A 102 -12.87 6.15 12.47
N ARG A 103 -12.11 5.06 12.40
CA ARG A 103 -10.64 5.07 12.56
C ARG A 103 -9.94 5.71 11.37
N GLY A 104 -10.27 5.32 10.14
CA GLY A 104 -9.72 5.93 8.93
C GLY A 104 -10.03 7.42 8.83
N ASP A 105 -11.25 7.82 9.17
CA ASP A 105 -11.67 9.22 9.25
C ASP A 105 -10.86 10.03 10.27
N ALA A 106 -10.52 9.43 11.42
CA ALA A 106 -9.73 10.10 12.45
C ALA A 106 -8.29 10.38 11.96
N ILE A 107 -7.66 9.40 11.31
CA ILE A 107 -6.32 9.57 10.73
C ILE A 107 -6.36 10.60 9.59
N LEU A 108 -7.36 10.56 8.71
CA LEU A 108 -7.50 11.55 7.64
C LEU A 108 -7.71 12.97 8.17
N ARG A 109 -8.55 13.15 9.21
CA ARG A 109 -8.71 14.47 9.84
C ARG A 109 -7.39 14.98 10.41
N PHE A 110 -6.62 14.12 11.07
CA PHE A 110 -5.30 14.49 11.57
C PHE A 110 -4.33 14.86 10.43
N ALA A 111 -4.24 14.06 9.38
CA ALA A 111 -3.40 14.36 8.22
C ALA A 111 -3.74 15.73 7.64
N ARG A 112 -5.03 16.00 7.42
CA ARG A 112 -5.48 17.29 6.88
C ARG A 112 -5.17 18.47 7.80
N ALA A 113 -5.40 18.31 9.11
CA ALA A 113 -5.09 19.36 10.09
C ALA A 113 -3.60 19.73 10.12
N ASN A 114 -2.72 18.79 9.78
CA ASN A 114 -1.27 18.95 9.73
C ASN A 114 -0.71 19.23 8.32
N GLY A 115 -1.58 19.47 7.33
CA GLY A 115 -1.17 19.74 5.96
C GLY A 115 -0.47 18.56 5.27
N GLN A 116 -0.77 17.34 5.70
CA GLN A 116 -0.23 16.10 5.17
C GLN A 116 -1.15 15.50 4.11
N ALA A 117 -0.57 14.92 3.06
CA ALA A 117 -1.28 14.10 2.08
C ALA A 117 -1.67 12.75 2.70
N MET A 118 -2.59 12.03 2.04
CA MET A 118 -2.94 10.68 2.45
C MET A 118 -3.04 9.74 1.25
N ARG A 119 -2.45 8.55 1.37
CA ARG A 119 -2.58 7.42 0.45
C ARG A 119 -3.56 6.42 1.03
N GLY A 120 -4.44 5.88 0.20
CA GLY A 120 -5.39 4.84 0.60
C GLY A 120 -4.81 3.44 0.38
N HIS A 121 -4.93 2.58 1.37
CA HIS A 121 -4.44 1.21 1.35
C HIS A 121 -5.47 0.27 1.99
N THR A 122 -5.99 -0.72 1.33
CA THR A 122 -5.93 -1.06 -0.08
C THR A 122 -7.33 -1.50 -0.57
N LEU A 123 -7.66 -1.30 -1.85
CA LEU A 123 -9.02 -1.60 -2.34
C LEU A 123 -9.21 -3.09 -2.62
N VAL A 124 -8.31 -3.71 -3.39
CA VAL A 124 -8.44 -5.13 -3.79
C VAL A 124 -7.18 -5.89 -3.39
N TRP A 125 -7.33 -6.77 -2.42
CA TRP A 125 -6.28 -7.63 -1.89
C TRP A 125 -6.82 -9.04 -1.64
N HIS A 126 -5.96 -10.05 -1.63
CA HIS A 126 -6.31 -11.43 -1.33
C HIS A 126 -6.47 -11.70 0.17
N ALA A 127 -5.89 -10.84 1.00
CA ALA A 127 -5.91 -10.89 2.46
C ALA A 127 -6.76 -9.74 3.05
N ALA A 128 -6.86 -9.67 4.37
CA ALA A 128 -7.64 -8.68 5.12
C ALA A 128 -9.10 -8.56 4.62
N LEU A 129 -9.68 -9.71 4.30
CA LEU A 129 -11.08 -9.85 3.92
C LEU A 129 -11.89 -10.30 5.12
N PRO A 130 -13.08 -9.72 5.37
CA PRO A 130 -13.99 -10.25 6.37
C PRO A 130 -14.29 -11.74 6.10
N PRO A 131 -14.46 -12.58 7.14
CA PRO A 131 -14.66 -14.03 6.97
C PRO A 131 -15.82 -14.43 6.06
N TRP A 132 -16.81 -13.55 5.88
CA TRP A 132 -17.97 -13.79 5.04
C TRP A 132 -17.73 -13.51 3.53
N VAL A 133 -16.70 -12.74 3.17
CA VAL A 133 -16.44 -12.33 1.77
C VAL A 133 -15.95 -13.50 0.92
N GLY A 134 -15.00 -14.30 1.40
CA GLY A 134 -14.50 -15.46 0.66
C GLY A 134 -15.63 -16.43 0.25
N PRO A 135 -16.47 -16.90 1.20
CA PRO A 135 -17.62 -17.73 0.89
C PRO A 135 -18.67 -17.08 -0.03
N LEU A 136 -18.86 -15.76 0.07
CA LEU A 136 -19.74 -15.01 -0.82
C LEU A 136 -19.24 -15.07 -2.27
N LEU A 137 -17.99 -14.67 -2.48
CA LEU A 137 -17.39 -14.63 -3.83
C LEU A 137 -17.21 -16.02 -4.43
N GLY A 138 -16.93 -17.04 -3.62
CA GLY A 138 -16.81 -18.42 -4.08
C GLY A 138 -18.11 -19.04 -4.61
N ARG A 139 -19.26 -18.42 -4.33
CA ARG A 139 -20.59 -18.83 -4.85
C ARG A 139 -21.15 -17.85 -5.89
N ALA A 140 -20.50 -16.73 -6.09
CA ALA A 140 -20.95 -15.67 -6.98
C ALA A 140 -20.66 -16.04 -8.44
N SER A 141 -21.55 -15.65 -9.36
CA SER A 141 -21.21 -15.56 -10.76
C SER A 141 -20.23 -14.41 -11.00
N ALA A 142 -19.53 -14.39 -12.14
CA ALA A 142 -18.61 -13.31 -12.48
C ALA A 142 -19.29 -11.93 -12.37
N ALA A 143 -20.49 -11.78 -12.91
CA ALA A 143 -21.25 -10.52 -12.83
C ALA A 143 -21.57 -10.10 -11.38
N GLN A 144 -21.87 -11.07 -10.51
CA GLN A 144 -22.09 -10.76 -9.08
C GLN A 144 -20.79 -10.36 -8.36
N GLY A 145 -19.67 -11.00 -8.72
CA GLY A 145 -18.34 -10.63 -8.21
C GLY A 145 -17.94 -9.22 -8.66
N GLU A 146 -18.14 -8.88 -9.92
CA GLU A 146 -17.90 -7.55 -10.48
C GLU A 146 -18.74 -6.48 -9.80
N ASP A 147 -20.04 -6.75 -9.57
CA ASP A 147 -20.95 -5.84 -8.89
C ASP A 147 -20.57 -5.65 -7.40
N PHE A 148 -20.11 -6.71 -6.73
CA PHE A 148 -19.59 -6.60 -5.36
C PHE A 148 -18.32 -5.75 -5.30
N MET A 149 -17.36 -5.96 -6.21
CA MET A 149 -16.14 -5.16 -6.31
C MET A 149 -16.47 -3.69 -6.57
N ARG A 150 -17.39 -3.41 -7.49
CA ARG A 150 -17.82 -2.04 -7.79
C ARG A 150 -18.39 -1.36 -6.56
N ARG A 151 -19.35 -1.97 -5.89
CA ARG A 151 -19.93 -1.40 -4.65
C ARG A 151 -18.90 -1.19 -3.56
N TRP A 152 -17.95 -2.10 -3.42
CA TRP A 152 -16.86 -1.96 -2.45
C TRP A 152 -16.00 -0.73 -2.76
N ILE A 153 -15.48 -0.64 -3.97
CA ILE A 153 -14.60 0.48 -4.37
C ILE A 153 -15.36 1.82 -4.32
N GLU A 154 -16.60 1.87 -4.81
CA GLU A 154 -17.46 3.06 -4.73
C GLU A 154 -17.74 3.48 -3.28
N THR A 155 -17.92 2.52 -2.39
CA THR A 155 -18.16 2.79 -0.96
C THR A 155 -16.95 3.44 -0.32
N VAL A 156 -15.75 2.91 -0.52
CA VAL A 156 -14.54 3.41 0.15
C VAL A 156 -13.94 4.60 -0.60
N ALA A 157 -13.61 4.46 -1.86
CA ALA A 157 -13.02 5.55 -2.63
C ALA A 157 -13.99 6.72 -2.80
N GLY A 158 -15.30 6.44 -2.95
CA GLY A 158 -16.34 7.46 -3.00
C GLY A 158 -16.45 8.27 -1.71
N ARG A 159 -16.32 7.61 -0.53
CA ARG A 159 -16.29 8.33 0.76
C ARG A 159 -15.16 9.34 0.84
N TYR A 160 -13.98 8.96 0.37
CA TYR A 160 -12.77 9.77 0.47
C TYR A 160 -12.45 10.54 -0.82
N ARG A 161 -13.40 10.63 -1.74
CA ARG A 161 -13.22 11.28 -3.05
C ARG A 161 -12.59 12.65 -2.92
N GLY A 162 -11.49 12.87 -3.68
CA GLY A 162 -10.74 14.13 -3.68
C GLY A 162 -9.92 14.39 -2.40
N GLN A 163 -9.85 13.43 -1.47
CA GLN A 163 -9.09 13.53 -0.22
C GLN A 163 -7.82 12.66 -0.23
N ILE A 164 -7.82 11.63 -1.05
CA ILE A 164 -6.72 10.66 -1.17
C ILE A 164 -5.95 10.95 -2.45
N VAL A 165 -4.62 11.08 -2.34
CA VAL A 165 -3.78 11.41 -3.51
C VAL A 165 -3.50 10.21 -4.41
N ALA A 166 -3.47 9.01 -3.83
CA ALA A 166 -3.30 7.75 -4.54
C ALA A 166 -3.94 6.61 -3.76
N TRP A 167 -4.53 5.63 -4.45
CA TRP A 167 -5.02 4.39 -3.89
C TRP A 167 -4.18 3.21 -4.36
N ASP A 168 -3.84 2.32 -3.45
CA ASP A 168 -3.44 0.97 -3.83
C ASP A 168 -4.69 0.22 -4.30
N VAL A 169 -4.88 0.22 -5.62
CA VAL A 169 -6.07 -0.36 -6.25
C VAL A 169 -6.05 -1.87 -6.14
N VAL A 170 -4.89 -2.44 -6.42
CA VAL A 170 -4.61 -3.85 -6.24
C VAL A 170 -3.30 -4.00 -5.48
N ASN A 171 -3.27 -4.99 -4.57
CA ASN A 171 -2.12 -5.29 -3.73
C ASN A 171 -1.71 -6.75 -3.89
N GLU A 172 -0.41 -7.02 -4.12
CA GLU A 172 0.18 -8.35 -4.14
C GLU A 172 -0.54 -9.33 -5.08
N ILE A 173 -0.75 -8.92 -6.32
CA ILE A 173 -1.50 -9.74 -7.28
C ILE A 173 -0.73 -10.94 -7.80
N PHE A 174 0.60 -10.96 -7.62
CA PHE A 174 1.44 -12.11 -7.92
C PHE A 174 1.82 -12.87 -6.65
N GLY A 175 1.80 -14.21 -6.68
CA GLY A 175 2.41 -15.03 -5.65
C GLY A 175 3.94 -14.95 -5.71
N ASN A 176 4.58 -15.19 -4.58
CA ASN A 176 6.04 -15.32 -4.50
C ASN A 176 6.52 -16.69 -5.02
N GLU A 177 5.59 -17.60 -5.24
CA GLU A 177 5.85 -18.91 -5.85
C GLU A 177 5.49 -18.86 -7.33
N ALA A 178 6.39 -19.40 -8.15
CA ALA A 178 6.22 -19.35 -9.59
C ALA A 178 5.33 -20.51 -10.06
N ASP A 179 4.01 -20.31 -10.12
CA ASP A 179 3.18 -21.11 -11.03
C ASP A 179 2.82 -20.25 -12.25
N PRO A 180 3.53 -20.41 -13.38
CA PRO A 180 3.28 -19.63 -14.59
C PRO A 180 1.94 -19.95 -15.26
N ASP A 181 1.30 -21.07 -14.92
CA ASP A 181 0.16 -21.62 -15.66
C ASP A 181 -1.21 -21.31 -15.03
N ARG A 182 -1.24 -20.80 -13.80
CA ARG A 182 -2.48 -20.38 -13.14
C ARG A 182 -2.81 -18.92 -13.41
N GLY A 183 -3.84 -18.66 -14.20
CA GLY A 183 -4.42 -17.32 -14.39
C GLY A 183 -3.45 -16.23 -14.85
N GLY A 184 -2.37 -16.58 -15.57
CA GLY A 184 -1.31 -15.66 -15.94
C GLY A 184 -0.32 -15.39 -14.81
N GLY A 185 -0.20 -16.28 -13.83
CA GLY A 185 0.66 -16.20 -12.66
C GLY A 185 0.07 -15.34 -11.53
N LEU A 186 -1.20 -14.97 -11.61
CA LEU A 186 -1.88 -14.25 -10.54
C LEU A 186 -2.03 -15.13 -9.29
N ARG A 187 -1.92 -14.50 -8.13
CA ARG A 187 -2.14 -15.13 -6.82
C ARG A 187 -3.58 -15.61 -6.69
N ASP A 188 -3.77 -16.82 -6.16
CA ASP A 188 -5.08 -17.30 -5.79
C ASP A 188 -5.78 -16.34 -4.82
N SER A 189 -6.97 -15.93 -5.18
CA SER A 189 -7.78 -15.01 -4.38
C SER A 189 -9.27 -15.22 -4.68
N PRO A 190 -10.16 -14.83 -3.76
CA PRO A 190 -11.59 -14.84 -4.04
C PRO A 190 -11.98 -13.98 -5.26
N TRP A 191 -11.22 -12.92 -5.54
CA TRP A 191 -11.41 -12.06 -6.71
C TRP A 191 -11.08 -12.78 -8.01
N LEU A 192 -9.94 -13.47 -8.07
CA LEU A 192 -9.54 -14.26 -9.22
C LEU A 192 -10.52 -15.41 -9.45
N ALA A 193 -10.93 -16.09 -8.40
CA ALA A 193 -11.85 -17.23 -8.47
C ALA A 193 -13.24 -16.81 -8.97
N SER A 194 -13.75 -15.64 -8.56
CA SER A 194 -15.08 -15.16 -8.93
C SER A 194 -15.12 -14.47 -10.29
N ILE A 195 -14.19 -13.53 -10.54
CA ILE A 195 -14.23 -12.63 -11.71
C ILE A 195 -13.29 -13.09 -12.83
N GLY A 196 -12.28 -13.88 -12.48
CA GLY A 196 -11.19 -14.22 -13.40
C GLY A 196 -10.13 -13.11 -13.50
N PRO A 197 -9.11 -13.28 -14.39
CA PRO A 197 -7.94 -12.40 -14.47
C PRO A 197 -8.24 -10.93 -14.79
N ALA A 198 -9.43 -10.64 -15.30
CA ALA A 198 -9.89 -9.29 -15.62
C ALA A 198 -10.17 -8.43 -14.38
N TYR A 199 -10.24 -9.03 -13.19
CA TYR A 199 -10.52 -8.29 -11.95
C TYR A 199 -9.55 -7.15 -11.70
N VAL A 200 -8.28 -7.31 -12.12
CA VAL A 200 -7.24 -6.28 -11.97
C VAL A 200 -7.60 -5.04 -12.78
N ASP A 201 -7.86 -5.21 -14.08
CA ASP A 201 -8.20 -4.11 -14.98
C ASP A 201 -9.51 -3.43 -14.57
N LEU A 202 -10.49 -4.23 -14.14
CA LEU A 202 -11.79 -3.75 -13.66
C LEU A 202 -11.63 -2.85 -12.43
N ALA A 203 -10.83 -3.25 -11.44
CA ALA A 203 -10.61 -2.47 -10.24
C ALA A 203 -10.08 -1.06 -10.54
N PHE A 204 -9.10 -0.94 -11.45
CA PHE A 204 -8.57 0.36 -11.88
C PHE A 204 -9.61 1.22 -12.59
N ARG A 205 -10.44 0.63 -13.46
CA ARG A 205 -11.52 1.35 -14.15
C ARG A 205 -12.56 1.88 -13.16
N ILE A 206 -12.97 1.06 -12.20
CA ILE A 206 -13.93 1.47 -11.17
C ILE A 206 -13.36 2.61 -10.31
N LEU A 207 -12.09 2.54 -9.88
CA LEU A 207 -11.48 3.64 -9.15
C LEU A 207 -11.49 4.92 -9.98
N HIS A 208 -11.09 4.87 -11.25
CA HIS A 208 -11.04 6.03 -12.12
C HIS A 208 -12.44 6.65 -12.33
N GLU A 209 -13.48 5.84 -12.44
CA GLU A 209 -14.88 6.30 -12.50
C GLU A 209 -15.31 6.96 -11.18
N THR A 210 -14.87 6.37 -10.04
CA THR A 210 -15.28 6.82 -8.71
C THR A 210 -14.54 8.07 -8.25
N ASP A 211 -13.20 8.10 -8.39
CA ASP A 211 -12.35 9.24 -8.02
C ASP A 211 -11.23 9.44 -9.07
N PRO A 212 -11.51 10.14 -10.16
CA PRO A 212 -10.53 10.35 -11.24
C PRO A 212 -9.33 11.20 -10.82
N ALA A 213 -9.42 11.93 -9.70
CA ALA A 213 -8.31 12.72 -9.16
C ALA A 213 -7.26 11.87 -8.44
N ALA A 214 -7.66 10.76 -7.83
CA ALA A 214 -6.75 9.86 -7.15
C ALA A 214 -5.94 9.03 -8.15
N ALA A 215 -4.63 8.92 -7.95
CA ALA A 215 -3.79 8.06 -8.78
C ALA A 215 -3.99 6.58 -8.42
N GLY A 216 -4.34 5.75 -9.39
CA GLY A 216 -4.38 4.29 -9.19
C GLY A 216 -2.98 3.69 -9.16
N THR A 217 -2.65 2.99 -8.10
CA THR A 217 -1.37 2.28 -7.86
C THR A 217 -1.60 0.77 -7.87
N TRP A 218 -0.73 0.04 -8.54
CA TRP A 218 -0.53 -1.38 -8.25
C TRP A 218 0.63 -1.50 -7.28
N ASN A 219 0.36 -1.96 -6.05
CA ASN A 219 1.34 -2.16 -4.99
C ASN A 219 1.77 -3.62 -4.95
N GLU A 220 3.10 -3.89 -4.93
CA GLU A 220 3.62 -5.25 -5.02
C GLU A 220 4.82 -5.45 -4.10
N ASP A 221 4.91 -6.66 -3.53
CA ASP A 221 6.02 -7.09 -2.68
C ASP A 221 7.09 -7.84 -3.48
N ALA A 222 8.25 -8.03 -2.87
CA ALA A 222 9.28 -8.96 -3.31
C ALA A 222 9.76 -8.71 -4.77
N VAL A 223 9.98 -7.45 -5.12
CA VAL A 223 10.54 -7.00 -6.39
C VAL A 223 11.81 -6.15 -6.21
N GLU A 224 12.29 -5.98 -4.99
CA GLU A 224 13.30 -4.99 -4.59
C GLU A 224 14.73 -5.55 -4.59
N GLN A 225 14.90 -6.83 -4.23
CA GLN A 225 16.20 -7.41 -3.87
C GLN A 225 16.73 -8.40 -4.91
N GLY A 226 17.99 -8.84 -4.77
CA GLY A 226 18.75 -9.61 -5.75
C GLY A 226 18.52 -11.13 -5.71
N ALA A 227 17.36 -11.64 -5.32
CA ALA A 227 17.06 -13.05 -5.41
C ALA A 227 16.58 -13.45 -6.82
N PRO A 228 16.97 -14.63 -7.35
CA PRO A 228 16.57 -15.06 -8.70
C PRO A 228 15.04 -15.12 -8.91
N TRP A 229 14.27 -15.54 -7.91
CA TRP A 229 12.82 -15.59 -7.98
C TRP A 229 12.19 -14.18 -7.99
N MET A 230 12.83 -13.19 -7.38
CA MET A 230 12.40 -11.78 -7.47
C MET A 230 12.63 -11.22 -8.89
N GLU A 231 13.72 -11.61 -9.58
CA GLU A 231 13.93 -11.24 -10.98
C GLU A 231 12.87 -11.84 -11.89
N ALA A 232 12.49 -13.10 -11.66
CA ALA A 232 11.39 -13.72 -12.37
C ALA A 232 10.05 -12.99 -12.12
N LYS A 233 9.81 -12.54 -10.88
CA LYS A 233 8.62 -11.74 -10.53
C LYS A 233 8.64 -10.37 -11.22
N ARG A 234 9.77 -9.64 -11.21
CA ARG A 234 9.94 -8.38 -11.95
C ARG A 234 9.58 -8.51 -13.43
N THR A 235 10.05 -9.59 -14.08
CA THR A 235 9.70 -9.88 -15.48
C THR A 235 8.18 -10.02 -15.69
N LYS A 236 7.49 -10.72 -14.79
CA LYS A 236 6.02 -10.85 -14.85
C LYS A 236 5.32 -9.51 -14.64
N VAL A 237 5.80 -8.72 -13.69
CA VAL A 237 5.27 -7.38 -13.41
C VAL A 237 5.36 -6.49 -14.65
N LEU A 238 6.53 -6.40 -15.27
CA LEU A 238 6.75 -5.57 -16.46
C LEU A 238 5.82 -5.98 -17.61
N ARG A 239 5.75 -7.27 -17.92
CA ARG A 239 4.83 -7.80 -18.96
C ARG A 239 3.37 -7.46 -18.66
N ARG A 240 2.95 -7.56 -17.39
CA ARG A 240 1.57 -7.24 -16.98
C ARG A 240 1.30 -5.75 -17.11
N LEU A 241 2.23 -4.88 -16.70
CA LEU A 241 2.12 -3.43 -16.84
C LEU A 241 1.97 -3.01 -18.31
N GLU A 242 2.80 -3.55 -19.20
CA GLU A 242 2.71 -3.32 -20.64
C GLU A 242 1.34 -3.75 -21.19
N ALA A 243 0.88 -4.95 -20.84
CA ALA A 243 -0.41 -5.46 -21.26
C ALA A 243 -1.59 -4.63 -20.70
N MET A 244 -1.53 -4.16 -19.47
CA MET A 244 -2.56 -3.26 -18.91
C MET A 244 -2.59 -1.92 -19.66
N ARG A 245 -1.44 -1.34 -19.94
CA ARG A 245 -1.34 -0.09 -20.71
C ARG A 245 -1.87 -0.24 -22.13
N SER A 246 -1.53 -1.33 -22.83
CA SER A 246 -2.03 -1.60 -24.19
C SER A 246 -3.56 -1.72 -24.25
N ARG A 247 -4.20 -2.13 -23.15
CA ARG A 247 -5.68 -2.17 -23.02
C ARG A 247 -6.28 -0.86 -22.48
N GLY A 248 -5.48 0.20 -22.31
CA GLY A 248 -5.94 1.49 -21.80
C GLY A 248 -6.45 1.42 -20.34
N VAL A 249 -5.87 0.56 -19.50
CA VAL A 249 -6.16 0.53 -18.08
C VAL A 249 -5.60 1.81 -17.43
N PRO A 250 -6.38 2.55 -16.62
CA PRO A 250 -5.97 3.84 -16.06
C PRO A 250 -5.04 3.68 -14.84
N ILE A 251 -3.99 2.87 -14.99
CA ILE A 251 -2.92 2.74 -14.01
C ILE A 251 -1.98 3.94 -14.13
N ARG A 252 -1.68 4.58 -13.01
CA ARG A 252 -0.81 5.77 -12.96
C ARG A 252 0.47 5.56 -12.18
N ARG A 253 0.51 4.59 -11.26
CA ARG A 253 1.66 4.33 -10.39
C ARG A 253 1.92 2.84 -10.21
N PHE A 254 3.19 2.53 -9.95
CA PHE A 254 3.62 1.24 -9.42
C PHE A 254 4.24 1.46 -8.04
N GLY A 255 3.78 0.70 -7.05
CA GLY A 255 4.29 0.71 -5.68
C GLY A 255 5.20 -0.48 -5.42
N LEU A 256 6.38 -0.22 -4.86
CA LEU A 256 7.25 -1.23 -4.28
C LEU A 256 7.04 -1.20 -2.77
N GLN A 257 6.60 -2.32 -2.16
CA GLN A 257 6.40 -2.38 -0.71
C GLN A 257 7.70 -2.10 0.04
N SER A 258 8.78 -2.71 -0.42
CA SER A 258 10.11 -2.48 0.16
C SER A 258 10.26 -3.01 1.60
N HIS A 259 9.58 -4.11 1.91
CA HIS A 259 9.87 -4.93 3.09
C HIS A 259 11.19 -5.67 2.89
N LEU A 260 12.30 -4.95 3.10
CA LEU A 260 13.63 -5.47 2.81
C LEU A 260 14.08 -6.45 3.89
N THR A 261 14.72 -7.55 3.49
CA THR A 261 15.31 -8.49 4.44
C THR A 261 16.84 -8.51 4.33
N SER A 262 17.50 -8.40 5.47
CA SER A 262 18.96 -8.45 5.58
C SER A 262 19.60 -9.76 5.07
N THR A 263 18.79 -10.80 4.85
CA THR A 263 19.26 -12.10 4.32
C THR A 263 19.42 -12.14 2.80
N ILE A 264 18.90 -11.14 2.07
CA ILE A 264 18.96 -11.05 0.61
C ILE A 264 19.71 -9.77 0.23
N PRO A 265 20.72 -9.82 -0.65
CA PRO A 265 21.46 -8.62 -1.06
C PRO A 265 20.59 -7.69 -1.92
N ILE A 266 20.92 -6.40 -1.90
CA ILE A 266 20.41 -5.44 -2.89
C ILE A 266 21.27 -5.58 -4.15
N ASP A 267 20.67 -6.06 -5.24
CA ASP A 267 21.29 -5.96 -6.58
C ASP A 267 20.87 -4.62 -7.20
N GLN A 268 21.75 -3.63 -7.03
CA GLN A 268 21.48 -2.27 -7.50
C GLN A 268 21.31 -2.20 -9.03
N GLY A 269 22.00 -3.08 -9.79
CA GLY A 269 21.88 -3.10 -11.24
C GLY A 269 20.53 -3.61 -11.72
N GLN A 270 20.04 -4.71 -11.14
CA GLN A 270 18.74 -5.28 -11.45
C GLN A 270 17.63 -4.31 -11.04
N LEU A 271 17.69 -3.75 -9.83
CA LEU A 271 16.69 -2.81 -9.33
C LEU A 271 16.61 -1.55 -10.22
N ARG A 272 17.76 -0.97 -10.57
CA ARG A 272 17.83 0.22 -11.45
C ARG A 272 17.20 -0.04 -12.84
N ARG A 273 17.45 -1.21 -13.43
CA ARG A 273 16.82 -1.58 -14.72
C ARG A 273 15.29 -1.66 -14.57
N PHE A 274 14.81 -2.36 -13.55
CA PHE A 274 13.39 -2.53 -13.29
C PHE A 274 12.66 -1.20 -13.13
N LEU A 275 13.20 -0.30 -12.28
CA LEU A 275 12.60 1.02 -12.05
C LEU A 275 12.59 1.86 -13.33
N ARG A 276 13.69 1.85 -14.08
CA ARG A 276 13.78 2.58 -15.36
C ARG A 276 12.74 2.12 -16.37
N GLU A 277 12.53 0.81 -16.51
CA GLU A 277 11.52 0.28 -17.42
C GLU A 277 10.10 0.74 -17.01
N ILE A 278 9.78 0.75 -15.73
CA ILE A 278 8.51 1.29 -15.22
C ILE A 278 8.40 2.80 -15.54
N GLY A 279 9.44 3.57 -15.26
CA GLY A 279 9.48 5.01 -15.56
C GLY A 279 9.32 5.31 -17.06
N GLN A 280 9.94 4.50 -17.94
CA GLN A 280 9.81 4.60 -19.40
C GLN A 280 8.39 4.27 -19.90
N MET A 281 7.63 3.48 -19.17
CA MET A 281 6.22 3.28 -19.43
C MET A 281 5.37 4.53 -19.08
N GLY A 282 5.96 5.58 -18.51
CA GLY A 282 5.26 6.81 -18.08
C GLY A 282 4.53 6.67 -16.75
N LEU A 283 4.82 5.63 -15.96
CA LEU A 283 4.26 5.43 -14.64
C LEU A 283 5.06 6.15 -13.57
N GLY A 284 4.39 6.66 -12.54
CA GLY A 284 5.04 7.08 -11.31
C GLY A 284 5.43 5.88 -10.46
N ILE A 285 6.48 6.03 -9.65
CA ILE A 285 6.97 5.01 -8.74
C ILE A 285 6.79 5.51 -7.30
N ALA A 286 6.36 4.63 -6.41
CA ALA A 286 6.24 4.88 -4.98
C ALA A 286 6.97 3.79 -4.18
N ILE A 287 7.73 4.18 -3.16
CA ILE A 287 8.18 3.26 -2.12
C ILE A 287 7.13 3.33 -1.02
N THR A 288 6.44 2.23 -0.79
CA THR A 288 5.13 2.28 -0.12
C THR A 288 5.13 1.80 1.33
N GLU A 289 6.10 0.95 1.72
CA GLU A 289 6.07 0.24 3.01
C GLU A 289 7.49 -0.08 3.53
N LEU A 290 8.44 0.82 3.32
CA LEU A 290 9.85 0.55 3.62
C LEU A 290 10.07 0.20 5.09
N ASP A 291 10.63 -0.96 5.31
CA ASP A 291 11.25 -1.40 6.57
C ASP A 291 12.41 -2.37 6.29
N ILE A 292 13.24 -2.63 7.30
CA ILE A 292 14.40 -3.50 7.18
C ILE A 292 14.34 -4.61 8.24
N ASP A 293 14.00 -5.83 7.83
CA ASP A 293 14.13 -7.02 8.65
C ASP A 293 15.61 -7.27 8.97
N ASP A 294 15.99 -7.02 10.21
CA ASP A 294 17.37 -6.99 10.68
C ASP A 294 17.86 -8.32 11.25
N ARG A 295 17.12 -9.43 11.05
CA ARG A 295 17.40 -10.72 11.71
C ARG A 295 18.77 -11.35 11.41
N ALA A 296 19.40 -10.99 10.28
CA ALA A 296 20.76 -11.45 9.96
C ALA A 296 21.86 -10.57 10.57
N PHE A 297 21.51 -9.42 11.17
CA PHE A 297 22.47 -8.53 11.79
C PHE A 297 22.72 -8.90 13.26
N PRO A 298 23.90 -8.55 13.83
CA PRO A 298 24.28 -8.93 15.19
C PRO A 298 23.34 -8.32 16.24
N SER A 299 23.37 -8.90 17.46
CA SER A 299 22.54 -8.44 18.58
C SER A 299 23.00 -7.10 19.18
N ASP A 300 24.28 -6.73 19.01
CA ASP A 300 24.81 -5.45 19.49
C ASP A 300 24.08 -4.27 18.82
N VAL A 301 23.35 -3.50 19.61
CA VAL A 301 22.45 -2.45 19.12
C VAL A 301 23.14 -1.39 18.27
N PRO A 302 24.27 -0.78 18.71
CA PRO A 302 24.96 0.22 17.90
C PRO A 302 25.45 -0.31 16.56
N THR A 303 25.95 -1.53 16.51
CA THR A 303 26.40 -2.17 15.25
C THR A 303 25.21 -2.51 14.37
N ARG A 304 24.15 -3.09 14.94
CA ARG A 304 22.92 -3.44 14.23
C ARG A 304 22.26 -2.21 13.59
N ASP A 305 22.10 -1.12 14.34
CA ASP A 305 21.51 0.12 13.81
C ASP A 305 22.33 0.72 12.66
N ARG A 306 23.67 0.65 12.73
CA ARG A 306 24.53 1.05 11.61
C ARG A 306 24.33 0.15 10.39
N MET A 307 24.29 -1.17 10.58
CA MET A 307 24.09 -2.11 9.48
C MET A 307 22.71 -1.96 8.80
N VAL A 308 21.65 -1.69 9.59
CA VAL A 308 20.33 -1.34 9.05
C VAL A 308 20.41 -0.07 8.21
N ALA A 309 21.07 0.96 8.69
CA ALA A 309 21.26 2.22 7.98
C ALA A 309 22.05 2.05 6.67
N ASP A 310 23.16 1.31 6.71
CA ASP A 310 24.02 1.05 5.55
C ASP A 310 23.29 0.19 4.50
N TYR A 311 22.48 -0.75 4.96
CA TYR A 311 21.66 -1.58 4.06
C TYR A 311 20.57 -0.76 3.37
N ALA A 312 19.84 0.03 4.14
CA ALA A 312 18.82 0.95 3.61
C ALA A 312 19.44 1.98 2.65
N ARG A 313 20.64 2.50 2.96
CA ARG A 313 21.32 3.47 2.11
C ARG A 313 21.59 2.91 0.71
N ARG A 314 22.09 1.66 0.60
CA ARG A 314 22.32 1.02 -0.70
C ARG A 314 21.05 0.87 -1.54
N TYR A 315 19.90 0.67 -0.89
CA TYR A 315 18.61 0.63 -1.56
C TYR A 315 18.17 2.04 -1.99
N LEU A 316 18.21 2.99 -1.06
CA LEU A 316 17.79 4.38 -1.29
C LEU A 316 18.61 5.07 -2.38
N ASP A 317 19.90 4.79 -2.50
CA ASP A 317 20.77 5.33 -3.56
C ASP A 317 20.28 4.93 -4.97
N VAL A 318 19.60 3.80 -5.10
CA VAL A 318 19.03 3.37 -6.40
C VAL A 318 17.66 4.00 -6.64
N VAL A 319 16.76 3.90 -5.65
CA VAL A 319 15.37 4.34 -5.84
C VAL A 319 15.26 5.85 -5.94
N LEU A 320 16.12 6.60 -5.23
CA LEU A 320 16.15 8.05 -5.28
C LEU A 320 16.81 8.60 -6.56
N ASP A 321 17.60 7.81 -7.28
CA ASP A 321 18.12 8.19 -8.60
C ASP A 321 17.08 8.07 -9.73
N GLU A 322 15.94 7.36 -9.48
CA GLU A 322 14.94 7.14 -10.52
C GLU A 322 14.02 8.36 -10.67
N PRO A 323 14.04 9.06 -11.81
CA PRO A 323 13.27 10.29 -11.99
C PRO A 323 11.75 10.14 -11.83
N ALA A 324 11.21 8.93 -12.00
CA ALA A 324 9.79 8.64 -11.85
C ALA A 324 9.34 8.49 -10.40
N LEU A 325 10.27 8.50 -9.42
CA LEU A 325 9.94 8.39 -8.00
C LEU A 325 9.13 9.61 -7.51
N LEU A 326 8.12 9.36 -6.69
CA LEU A 326 7.19 10.37 -6.17
C LEU A 326 7.21 10.48 -4.64
N ASP A 327 7.32 9.35 -3.95
CA ASP A 327 7.26 9.29 -2.50
C ASP A 327 8.02 8.09 -1.93
N VAL A 328 8.43 8.23 -0.67
CA VAL A 328 9.04 7.17 0.15
C VAL A 328 8.26 7.11 1.46
N VAL A 329 7.60 5.99 1.72
CA VAL A 329 6.79 5.74 2.92
C VAL A 329 7.40 4.56 3.67
N THR A 330 7.67 4.73 4.96
CA THR A 330 8.08 3.64 5.85
C THR A 330 6.84 2.96 6.44
N TRP A 331 6.92 1.63 6.69
CA TRP A 331 5.82 0.90 7.33
C TRP A 331 5.92 1.05 8.85
N ASP A 332 5.23 2.06 9.36
CA ASP A 332 5.45 2.79 10.59
C ASP A 332 6.75 3.65 10.58
N ILE A 333 6.96 4.41 11.63
CA ILE A 333 8.15 5.24 11.87
C ILE A 333 8.88 4.88 13.18
N TYR A 334 8.31 3.98 13.98
CA TYR A 334 8.60 3.72 15.38
C TYR A 334 8.82 2.22 15.63
N ASP A 335 10.04 1.82 16.02
CA ASP A 335 10.46 0.42 16.15
C ASP A 335 9.50 -0.51 16.92
N PRO A 336 8.92 -0.12 18.07
CA PRO A 336 8.07 -1.01 18.83
C PRO A 336 6.81 -1.50 18.12
N ASP A 337 6.33 -0.78 17.12
CA ASP A 337 5.10 -1.13 16.40
C ASP A 337 5.38 -1.84 15.05
N THR A 338 6.65 -2.11 14.73
CA THR A 338 6.94 -2.84 13.49
C THR A 338 6.26 -4.22 13.48
N TRP A 339 5.50 -4.49 12.43
CA TRP A 339 4.82 -5.78 12.20
C TRP A 339 5.77 -6.97 12.16
N LEU A 340 7.06 -6.72 11.89
CA LEU A 340 8.10 -7.75 11.82
C LEU A 340 8.27 -8.49 13.15
N ASN A 341 7.94 -7.86 14.27
CA ASN A 341 8.00 -8.49 15.61
C ASN A 341 6.90 -9.55 15.82
N ASP A 342 5.77 -9.37 15.15
CA ASP A 342 4.61 -10.27 15.32
C ASP A 342 4.54 -11.33 14.22
N HIS A 343 5.17 -11.08 13.08
CA HIS A 343 5.13 -12.00 11.95
C HIS A 343 5.95 -13.27 12.21
N PRO A 344 5.36 -14.47 12.11
CA PRO A 344 5.99 -15.72 12.60
C PRO A 344 7.32 -16.06 11.89
N TYR A 345 7.49 -15.66 10.64
CA TYR A 345 8.69 -15.94 9.84
C TYR A 345 9.70 -14.79 9.79
N ARG A 346 9.44 -13.68 10.50
CA ARG A 346 10.29 -12.49 10.51
C ARG A 346 10.97 -12.25 11.86
N LYS A 347 10.55 -12.98 12.91
CA LYS A 347 11.16 -12.85 14.23
C LYS A 347 12.65 -13.16 14.19
N ARG A 348 13.40 -12.41 14.96
CA ARG A 348 14.85 -12.64 15.13
C ARG A 348 15.10 -13.96 15.87
N PRO A 349 16.12 -14.74 15.46
CA PRO A 349 16.45 -16.01 16.12
C PRO A 349 16.97 -15.83 17.56
N ASP A 350 17.49 -14.64 17.91
CA ASP A 350 17.98 -14.31 19.25
C ASP A 350 16.86 -13.83 20.21
N GLY A 351 15.61 -13.77 19.74
CA GLY A 351 14.45 -13.32 20.51
C GLY A 351 14.39 -11.80 20.78
N LEU A 352 15.35 -11.02 20.28
CA LEU A 352 15.33 -9.57 20.42
C LEU A 352 14.32 -8.94 19.44
N PRO A 353 13.75 -7.78 19.78
CA PRO A 353 12.88 -7.06 18.86
C PRO A 353 13.67 -6.53 17.65
N GLN A 354 13.00 -6.44 16.50
CA GLN A 354 13.49 -5.79 15.29
C GLN A 354 13.72 -4.28 15.52
N ARG A 355 14.70 -3.74 14.82
CA ARG A 355 15.03 -2.31 14.84
C ARG A 355 14.96 -1.74 13.41
N ALA A 356 13.81 -1.94 12.80
CA ALA A 356 13.56 -1.81 11.36
C ALA A 356 13.36 -0.38 10.86
N LEU A 357 13.05 0.58 11.78
CA LEU A 357 12.43 1.85 11.47
C LEU A 357 13.29 3.06 11.90
N PRO A 358 13.00 4.29 11.45
CA PRO A 358 13.84 5.46 11.71
C PRO A 358 13.94 5.90 13.16
N LEU A 359 12.90 5.66 14.00
CA LEU A 359 12.86 6.09 15.39
C LEU A 359 12.86 4.90 16.35
N ASP A 360 13.57 5.04 17.48
CA ASP A 360 13.59 4.05 18.55
C ASP A 360 12.35 4.15 19.48
N SER A 361 12.32 3.28 20.49
CA SER A 361 11.23 3.21 21.48
C SER A 361 11.03 4.49 22.33
N GLN A 362 11.90 5.47 22.21
CA GLN A 362 11.81 6.77 22.86
C GLN A 362 11.63 7.91 21.85
N PHE A 363 11.26 7.59 20.61
CA PHE A 363 11.14 8.52 19.48
C PHE A 363 12.44 9.28 19.16
N ARG A 364 13.61 8.73 19.53
CA ARG A 364 14.91 9.27 19.16
C ARG A 364 15.30 8.80 17.76
N ARG A 365 15.95 9.68 17.03
CA ARG A 365 16.46 9.40 15.68
C ARG A 365 17.60 8.39 15.71
N LYS A 366 17.46 7.33 14.92
CA LYS A 366 18.44 6.27 14.75
C LYS A 366 19.36 6.53 13.55
N PRO A 367 20.46 5.77 13.38
CA PRO A 367 21.28 5.83 12.18
C PRO A 367 20.51 5.76 10.87
N LEU A 368 19.44 4.95 10.80
CA LEU A 368 18.54 4.87 9.63
C LEU A 368 17.89 6.21 9.29
N TRP A 369 17.46 7.01 10.28
CA TRP A 369 16.92 8.35 10.06
C TRP A 369 17.94 9.26 9.39
N TYR A 370 19.19 9.27 9.89
CA TYR A 370 20.26 10.09 9.33
C TYR A 370 20.67 9.63 7.93
N ALA A 371 20.76 8.33 7.69
CA ALA A 371 21.05 7.76 6.37
C ALA A 371 19.96 8.13 5.33
N THR A 372 18.68 8.04 5.72
CA THR A 372 17.56 8.42 4.87
C THR A 372 17.58 9.91 4.54
N LYS A 373 17.85 10.76 5.54
CA LYS A 373 17.98 12.21 5.33
C LYS A 373 19.13 12.57 4.39
N ALA A 374 20.30 11.94 4.58
CA ALA A 374 21.44 12.12 3.71
C ALA A 374 21.16 11.67 2.27
N ALA A 375 20.48 10.51 2.11
CA ALA A 375 20.07 10.01 0.80
C ALA A 375 19.16 11.01 0.07
N PHE A 376 18.17 11.60 0.74
CA PHE A 376 17.36 12.67 0.17
C PHE A 376 18.21 13.91 -0.21
N ALA A 377 19.13 14.31 0.63
CA ALA A 377 19.96 15.50 0.36
C ALA A 377 20.83 15.33 -0.90
N GLU A 378 21.28 14.11 -1.17
CA GLU A 378 22.12 13.75 -2.32
C GLU A 378 21.30 13.40 -3.58
N ALA A 379 19.98 13.13 -3.45
CA ALA A 379 19.11 12.80 -4.56
C ALA A 379 19.02 13.93 -5.61
N PRO A 380 18.77 13.60 -6.89
CA PRO A 380 18.43 14.61 -7.90
C PRO A 380 17.09 15.27 -7.57
N ASP A 381 16.79 16.38 -8.25
CA ASP A 381 15.48 17.06 -8.14
C ASP A 381 14.41 16.34 -8.99
N HIS A 382 13.33 15.91 -8.35
CA HIS A 382 12.18 15.23 -8.95
C HIS A 382 11.01 16.16 -9.29
N SER A 383 11.11 17.45 -9.03
CA SER A 383 9.99 18.40 -9.14
C SER A 383 9.34 18.41 -10.53
N ALA A 384 10.15 18.40 -11.60
CA ALA A 384 9.65 18.40 -12.97
C ALA A 384 8.85 17.13 -13.32
N THR A 385 9.34 15.98 -12.90
CA THR A 385 8.66 14.70 -13.12
C THR A 385 7.38 14.59 -12.30
N ARG A 386 7.41 14.98 -11.03
CA ARG A 386 6.23 15.05 -10.17
C ARG A 386 5.13 15.89 -10.80
N ASP A 387 5.46 17.08 -11.31
CA ASP A 387 4.49 18.00 -11.89
C ASP A 387 3.91 17.48 -13.22
N ARG A 388 4.71 16.76 -14.01
CA ARG A 388 4.25 16.04 -15.20
C ARG A 388 3.25 14.92 -14.84
N LEU A 389 3.60 14.05 -13.89
CA LEU A 389 2.78 12.90 -13.49
C LEU A 389 1.50 13.29 -12.74
N ARG A 390 1.44 14.49 -12.14
CA ARG A 390 0.22 15.04 -11.56
C ARG A 390 -0.77 15.55 -12.61
N ARG A 391 -0.29 15.94 -13.79
CA ARG A 391 -1.12 16.45 -14.88
C ARG A 391 -1.63 15.36 -15.85
N ALA A 392 -0.98 14.20 -15.87
CA ALA A 392 -1.38 13.03 -16.65
C ALA A 392 -2.43 12.18 -15.91
#